data_f528f2a904b7d1fa58b1ffa18840826a
#
_entry.id   f528f2a904b7d1fa58b1ffa18840826a
#
_cell.length_a   1.000
_cell.length_b   1.000
_cell.length_c   1.000
_cell.angle_alpha   90.00
_cell.angle_beta   90.00
_cell.angle_gamma   90.00
#
_symmetry.space_group_name_H-M   'P 1'
#
loop_
_entity.id
_entity.type
_entity.pdbx_description
1 polymer ?
#
loop_
_entity_poly.entity_id
_entity_poly.type
_entity_poly.pdbx_seq_one_letter_code
_entity_poly.pdbx_strand_id
1 'polypeptide(L)'
;VIAAALTLLVLAQGRIPLGVFESWGAFRDPSPPRCFAIARPAGQSGRGEAFASIATWPREGVRNQLHIRLSRPRAANARVTLSVGDRRFELKAGAADAWAPDWRTDTAIVAAMRDGRSMSVETLAANGAPFADTYALKGVATAIDAAAVGCARR
;
A
#
# COMPACT_ATOMS: atom_id res chain seq x y z
N VAL A 1 18.24 3.11 52.88
CA VAL A 1 18.69 3.30 51.49
C VAL A 1 17.52 2.91 50.56
N ILE A 2 16.81 3.93 50.04
CA ILE A 2 15.66 3.74 49.18
C ILE A 2 16.22 3.76 47.75
N ALA A 3 16.27 2.59 47.11
CA ALA A 3 16.61 2.50 45.68
C ALA A 3 15.38 2.92 44.86
N ALA A 4 15.45 4.09 44.26
CA ALA A 4 14.45 4.55 43.31
C ALA A 4 14.65 3.79 41.99
N ALA A 5 13.76 2.85 41.70
CA ALA A 5 13.71 2.18 40.40
C ALA A 5 13.18 3.21 39.39
N LEU A 6 14.08 3.71 38.54
CA LEU A 6 13.69 4.49 37.35
C LEU A 6 13.08 3.53 36.31
N THR A 7 11.77 3.48 36.29
CA THR A 7 11.05 2.78 35.21
C THR A 7 11.19 3.62 33.93
N LEU A 8 12.07 3.24 33.03
CA LEU A 8 12.12 3.78 31.68
C LEU A 8 10.82 3.44 30.97
N LEU A 9 9.93 4.41 30.86
CA LEU A 9 8.78 4.33 29.95
C LEU A 9 9.35 4.39 28.51
N VAL A 10 9.52 3.25 27.89
CA VAL A 10 9.74 3.18 26.44
C VAL A 10 8.41 3.56 25.79
N LEU A 11 8.28 4.83 25.44
CA LEU A 11 7.20 5.29 24.59
C LEU A 11 7.35 4.58 23.25
N ALA A 12 6.50 3.58 22.99
CA ALA A 12 6.39 2.99 21.66
C ALA A 12 6.03 4.12 20.69
N GLN A 13 6.99 4.52 19.83
CA GLN A 13 6.74 5.52 18.80
C GLN A 13 5.80 4.88 17.77
N GLY A 14 4.52 5.22 17.89
CA GLY A 14 3.48 4.72 16.99
C GLY A 14 3.54 5.38 15.61
N ARG A 15 2.68 4.90 14.73
CA ARG A 15 2.49 5.45 13.38
C ARG A 15 2.12 6.92 13.44
N ILE A 16 2.78 7.72 12.61
CA ILE A 16 2.58 9.17 12.52
C ILE A 16 1.74 9.45 11.27
N PRO A 17 0.53 10.03 11.41
CA PRO A 17 -0.24 10.47 10.25
C PRO A 17 0.41 11.70 9.60
N LEU A 18 0.53 11.68 8.27
CA LEU A 18 1.06 12.78 7.47
C LEU A 18 -0.05 13.54 6.74
N GLY A 19 -1.22 12.94 6.63
CA GLY A 19 -2.40 13.56 6.05
C GLY A 19 -3.36 12.53 5.47
N VAL A 20 -4.58 13.00 5.18
CA VAL A 20 -5.60 12.24 4.46
C VAL A 20 -6.03 13.08 3.25
N PHE A 21 -6.01 12.48 2.08
CA PHE A 21 -6.24 13.12 0.80
C PHE A 21 -7.28 12.29 0.04
N GLU A 22 -8.53 12.69 0.12
CA GLU A 22 -9.66 11.92 -0.43
C GLU A 22 -9.68 10.50 0.13
N SER A 23 -9.56 9.50 -0.72
CA SER A 23 -9.56 8.07 -0.32
C SER A 23 -8.19 7.54 0.14
N TRP A 24 -7.15 8.37 0.10
CA TRP A 24 -5.79 7.97 0.40
C TRP A 24 -5.25 8.65 1.66
N GLY A 25 -4.67 7.88 2.56
CA GLY A 25 -3.93 8.40 3.70
C GLY A 25 -2.43 8.27 3.49
N ALA A 26 -1.65 9.19 4.06
CA ALA A 26 -0.20 9.11 4.11
C ALA A 26 0.26 8.98 5.56
N PHE A 27 1.22 8.09 5.80
CA PHE A 27 1.71 7.75 7.14
C PHE A 27 3.22 7.53 7.16
N ARG A 28 3.79 7.68 8.33
CA ARG A 28 5.17 7.33 8.63
C ARG A 28 5.22 6.38 9.81
N ASP A 29 5.90 5.27 9.63
CA ASP A 29 6.33 4.37 10.71
C ASP A 29 7.79 4.70 11.04
N PRO A 30 8.14 5.00 12.31
CA PRO A 30 9.49 5.45 12.65
C PRO A 30 10.50 4.30 12.79
N SER A 31 10.07 3.08 13.12
CA SER A 31 10.97 1.96 13.38
C SER A 31 10.38 0.61 12.92
N PRO A 32 10.92 0.00 11.85
CA PRO A 32 11.88 0.58 10.92
C PRO A 32 11.26 1.74 10.13
N PRO A 33 12.06 2.73 9.67
CA PRO A 33 11.53 3.88 8.95
C PRO A 33 10.82 3.45 7.67
N ARG A 34 9.56 3.83 7.53
CA ARG A 34 8.75 3.58 6.35
C ARG A 34 7.75 4.71 6.19
N CYS A 35 7.61 5.23 4.98
CA CYS A 35 6.55 6.17 4.65
C CYS A 35 5.71 5.61 3.52
N PHE A 36 4.40 5.73 3.63
CA PHE A 36 3.52 5.09 2.66
C PHE A 36 2.22 5.85 2.49
N ALA A 37 1.68 5.77 1.28
CA ALA A 37 0.31 6.09 0.96
C ALA A 37 -0.50 4.80 0.96
N ILE A 38 -1.72 4.84 1.46
CA ILE A 38 -2.57 3.66 1.59
C ILE A 38 -4.04 4.01 1.38
N ALA A 39 -4.79 3.11 0.75
CA ALA A 39 -6.23 3.20 0.61
C ALA A 39 -6.91 1.84 0.77
N ARG A 40 -8.18 1.86 1.15
CA ARG A 40 -9.05 0.69 1.12
C ARG A 40 -9.78 0.61 -0.22
N PRO A 41 -10.12 -0.60 -0.69
CA PRO A 41 -10.96 -0.72 -1.87
C PRO A 41 -12.37 -0.17 -1.63
N ALA A 42 -13.03 0.22 -2.71
CA ALA A 42 -14.39 0.73 -2.68
C ALA A 42 -15.43 -0.38 -2.50
N GLY A 43 -16.61 -0.05 -2.00
CA GLY A 43 -17.76 -0.94 -1.90
C GLY A 43 -17.57 -2.07 -0.89
N GLN A 44 -18.07 -3.25 -1.24
CA GLN A 44 -18.03 -4.45 -0.38
C GLN A 44 -16.60 -4.93 -0.09
N SER A 45 -15.70 -4.78 -1.03
CA SER A 45 -14.28 -5.12 -0.85
C SER A 45 -13.56 -4.17 0.12
N GLY A 46 -14.16 -3.04 0.46
CA GLY A 46 -13.68 -2.15 1.53
C GLY A 46 -13.80 -2.72 2.94
N ARG A 47 -14.48 -3.85 3.10
CA ARG A 47 -14.57 -4.56 4.39
C ARG A 47 -13.34 -5.45 4.59
N GLY A 48 -12.90 -5.57 5.85
CA GLY A 48 -11.76 -6.40 6.21
C GLY A 48 -10.43 -5.67 6.05
N GLU A 49 -9.38 -6.44 5.75
CA GLU A 49 -7.98 -5.98 5.78
C GLU A 49 -7.43 -5.61 4.40
N ALA A 50 -8.27 -5.63 3.36
CA ALA A 50 -7.83 -5.30 2.00
C ALA A 50 -7.31 -3.86 1.89
N PHE A 51 -6.21 -3.69 1.17
CA PHE A 51 -5.62 -2.37 0.92
C PHE A 51 -4.73 -2.35 -0.33
N ALA A 52 -4.48 -1.16 -0.83
CA ALA A 52 -3.39 -0.85 -1.73
C ALA A 52 -2.46 0.15 -1.07
N SER A 53 -1.16 -0.08 -1.14
CA SER A 53 -0.15 0.75 -0.50
C SER A 53 1.03 1.00 -1.45
N ILE A 54 1.54 2.23 -1.40
CA ILE A 54 2.78 2.64 -2.07
C ILE A 54 3.75 3.08 -0.98
N ALA A 55 4.82 2.32 -0.77
CA ALA A 55 5.72 2.51 0.35
C ALA A 55 7.16 2.81 -0.07
N THR A 56 7.83 3.63 0.73
CA THR A 56 9.27 3.90 0.65
C THR A 56 9.93 3.45 1.95
N TRP A 57 10.99 2.68 1.81
CA TRP A 57 11.82 2.15 2.90
C TRP A 57 13.22 2.77 2.81
N PRO A 58 13.48 3.89 3.48
CA PRO A 58 14.73 4.64 3.27
C PRO A 58 16.02 3.85 3.54
N ARG A 59 16.01 3.01 4.59
CA ARG A 59 17.19 2.22 4.94
C ARG A 59 17.47 1.07 3.98
N GLU A 60 16.47 0.64 3.24
CA GLU A 60 16.56 -0.48 2.30
C GLU A 60 16.75 0.01 0.85
N GLY A 61 16.73 1.32 0.63
CA GLY A 61 16.82 1.89 -0.71
C GLY A 61 15.61 1.59 -1.60
N VAL A 62 14.49 1.18 -1.00
CA VAL A 62 13.26 0.85 -1.72
C VAL A 62 12.38 2.10 -1.82
N ARG A 63 11.95 2.41 -3.03
CA ARG A 63 11.08 3.56 -3.33
C ARG A 63 9.81 3.12 -4.03
N ASN A 64 8.68 3.71 -3.60
CA ASN A 64 7.39 3.56 -4.28
C ASN A 64 6.99 2.11 -4.55
N GLN A 65 7.24 1.23 -3.61
CA GLN A 65 6.88 -0.17 -3.73
C GLN A 65 5.37 -0.37 -3.57
N LEU A 66 4.76 -0.96 -4.59
CA LEU A 66 3.36 -1.37 -4.53
C LEU A 66 3.20 -2.61 -3.65
N HIS A 67 2.23 -2.58 -2.76
CA HIS A 67 1.75 -3.75 -2.05
C HIS A 67 0.22 -3.76 -2.05
N ILE A 68 -0.37 -4.84 -2.51
CA ILE A 68 -1.80 -5.10 -2.48
C ILE A 68 -2.09 -6.22 -1.49
N ARG A 69 -3.01 -5.99 -0.57
CA ARG A 69 -3.69 -7.05 0.17
C ARG A 69 -5.03 -7.29 -0.49
N LEU A 70 -5.24 -8.49 -1.02
CA LEU A 70 -6.49 -8.88 -1.65
C LEU A 70 -7.61 -9.00 -0.62
N SER A 71 -8.84 -8.72 -1.02
CA SER A 71 -10.02 -8.84 -0.15
C SER A 71 -10.38 -10.28 0.20
N ARG A 72 -9.85 -11.22 -0.55
CA ARG A 72 -9.99 -12.66 -0.29
C ARG A 72 -8.79 -13.42 -0.87
N PRO A 73 -8.52 -14.64 -0.38
CA PRO A 73 -7.45 -15.46 -0.93
C PRO A 73 -7.71 -15.80 -2.40
N ARG A 74 -6.64 -15.77 -3.21
CA ARG A 74 -6.71 -16.18 -4.61
C ARG A 74 -6.60 -17.69 -4.76
N ALA A 75 -7.12 -18.22 -5.87
CA ALA A 75 -6.87 -19.58 -6.28
C ALA A 75 -5.36 -19.81 -6.52
N ALA A 76 -4.89 -21.03 -6.22
CA ALA A 76 -3.51 -21.39 -6.49
C ALA A 76 -3.17 -21.13 -7.97
N ASN A 77 -2.02 -20.51 -8.23
CA ASN A 77 -1.52 -20.17 -9.57
C ASN A 77 -2.40 -19.20 -10.39
N ALA A 78 -3.46 -18.64 -9.82
CA ALA A 78 -4.24 -17.62 -10.51
C ALA A 78 -3.40 -16.35 -10.72
N ARG A 79 -3.46 -15.79 -11.92
CA ARG A 79 -2.80 -14.52 -12.22
C ARG A 79 -3.48 -13.38 -11.48
N VAL A 80 -2.70 -12.42 -11.03
CA VAL A 80 -3.20 -11.17 -10.47
C VAL A 80 -2.83 -10.05 -11.42
N THR A 81 -3.84 -9.34 -11.93
CA THR A 81 -3.68 -8.25 -12.88
C THR A 81 -4.14 -6.95 -12.25
N LEU A 82 -3.29 -5.93 -12.32
CA LEU A 82 -3.65 -4.57 -11.97
C LEU A 82 -3.96 -3.79 -13.26
N SER A 83 -5.15 -3.23 -13.32
CA SER A 83 -5.56 -2.35 -14.42
C SER A 83 -5.67 -0.91 -13.92
N VAL A 84 -5.02 0.02 -14.58
CA VAL A 84 -5.10 1.47 -14.33
C VAL A 84 -5.44 2.15 -15.65
N GLY A 85 -6.68 2.59 -15.82
CA GLY A 85 -7.16 3.05 -17.12
C GLY A 85 -7.06 1.93 -18.17
N ASP A 86 -6.38 2.20 -19.27
CA ASP A 86 -6.12 1.23 -20.34
C ASP A 86 -4.82 0.43 -20.15
N ARG A 87 -4.05 0.72 -19.11
CA ARG A 87 -2.80 0.01 -18.79
C ARG A 87 -3.03 -1.19 -17.89
N ARG A 88 -2.36 -2.28 -18.20
CA ARG A 88 -2.41 -3.53 -17.44
C ARG A 88 -1.02 -3.97 -17.01
N PHE A 89 -0.93 -4.45 -15.76
CA PHE A 89 0.30 -4.93 -15.16
C PHE A 89 0.05 -6.28 -14.51
N GLU A 90 0.86 -7.27 -14.85
CA GLU A 90 0.83 -8.55 -14.14
C GLU A 90 1.63 -8.41 -12.84
N LEU A 91 1.02 -8.80 -11.71
CA LEU A 91 1.63 -8.73 -10.39
C LEU A 91 2.18 -10.10 -9.97
N LYS A 92 3.24 -10.08 -9.19
CA LYS A 92 3.74 -11.24 -8.47
C LYS A 92 2.89 -11.42 -7.21
N ALA A 93 2.36 -12.63 -6.99
CA ALA A 93 1.35 -12.84 -5.95
C ALA A 93 1.68 -13.99 -5.00
N GLY A 94 1.37 -13.79 -3.73
CA GLY A 94 1.21 -14.82 -2.71
C GLY A 94 -0.26 -15.26 -2.61
N ALA A 95 -0.65 -15.84 -1.47
CA ALA A 95 -2.02 -16.31 -1.26
C ALA A 95 -3.05 -15.17 -1.23
N ALA A 96 -2.73 -14.06 -0.58
CA ALA A 96 -3.60 -12.91 -0.43
C ALA A 96 -2.89 -11.57 -0.61
N ASP A 97 -1.65 -11.57 -1.05
CA ASP A 97 -0.83 -10.38 -1.28
C ASP A 97 -0.28 -10.38 -2.70
N ALA A 98 -0.06 -9.19 -3.23
CA ALA A 98 0.54 -9.02 -4.55
C ALA A 98 1.44 -7.79 -4.59
N TRP A 99 2.49 -7.86 -5.41
CA TRP A 99 3.51 -6.83 -5.60
C TRP A 99 3.84 -6.67 -7.07
N ALA A 100 4.41 -5.54 -7.43
CA ALA A 100 5.06 -5.43 -8.74
C ALA A 100 6.25 -6.39 -8.80
N PRO A 101 6.55 -6.99 -9.96
CA PRO A 101 7.65 -7.95 -10.09
C PRO A 101 9.04 -7.31 -9.93
N ASP A 102 9.15 -6.01 -10.16
CA ASP A 102 10.40 -5.24 -10.08
C ASP A 102 10.14 -3.74 -9.87
N TRP A 103 11.21 -2.99 -9.55
CA TRP A 103 11.12 -1.56 -9.30
C TRP A 103 10.71 -0.73 -10.54
N ARG A 104 11.01 -1.20 -11.74
CA ARG A 104 10.61 -0.52 -12.99
C ARG A 104 9.11 -0.59 -13.17
N THR A 105 8.53 -1.74 -12.86
CA THR A 105 7.08 -1.91 -12.87
C THR A 105 6.43 -1.06 -11.78
N ASP A 106 6.99 -1.01 -10.58
CA ASP A 106 6.52 -0.07 -9.54
C ASP A 106 6.47 1.36 -10.05
N THR A 107 7.54 1.82 -10.69
CA THR A 107 7.63 3.18 -11.25
C THR A 107 6.54 3.42 -12.31
N ALA A 108 6.33 2.46 -13.20
CA ALA A 108 5.30 2.56 -14.24
C ALA A 108 3.88 2.55 -13.65
N ILE A 109 3.63 1.75 -12.62
CA ILE A 109 2.34 1.70 -11.92
C ILE A 109 2.06 3.04 -11.24
N VAL A 110 3.02 3.59 -10.50
CA VAL A 110 2.85 4.88 -9.82
C VAL A 110 2.58 6.00 -10.83
N ALA A 111 3.28 6.01 -11.96
CA ALA A 111 3.02 6.99 -13.03
C ALA A 111 1.58 6.86 -13.56
N ALA A 112 1.11 5.65 -13.81
CA ALA A 112 -0.26 5.40 -14.24
C ALA A 112 -1.30 5.83 -13.18
N MET A 113 -1.04 5.54 -11.91
CA MET A 113 -1.91 5.93 -10.79
C MET A 113 -2.08 7.44 -10.67
N ARG A 114 -1.01 8.21 -10.90
CA ARG A 114 -1.04 9.68 -10.83
C ARG A 114 -1.97 10.31 -11.87
N ASP A 115 -2.11 9.68 -13.03
CA ASP A 115 -2.92 10.16 -14.12
C ASP A 115 -4.30 9.50 -14.20
N GLY A 116 -4.51 8.44 -13.43
CA GLY A 116 -5.72 7.62 -13.46
C GLY A 116 -6.83 8.13 -12.54
N ARG A 117 -8.05 7.67 -12.79
CA ARG A 117 -9.23 7.93 -11.94
C ARG A 117 -9.53 6.76 -10.99
N SER A 118 -9.29 5.56 -11.46
CA SER A 118 -9.50 4.33 -10.71
C SER A 118 -8.52 3.26 -11.15
N MET A 119 -8.32 2.28 -10.27
CA MET A 119 -7.60 1.07 -10.61
C MET A 119 -8.34 -0.15 -10.07
N SER A 120 -8.12 -1.29 -10.67
CA SER A 120 -8.75 -2.55 -10.30
C SER A 120 -7.72 -3.66 -10.25
N VAL A 121 -7.75 -4.43 -9.16
CA VAL A 121 -6.93 -5.64 -9.01
C VAL A 121 -7.83 -6.84 -9.21
N GLU A 122 -7.56 -7.64 -10.21
CA GLU A 122 -8.42 -8.73 -10.68
C GLU A 122 -7.71 -10.07 -10.57
N THR A 123 -8.41 -11.07 -10.04
CA THR A 123 -7.93 -12.45 -9.97
C THR A 123 -9.11 -13.42 -9.77
N LEU A 124 -8.82 -14.70 -9.55
CA LEU A 124 -9.79 -15.72 -9.20
C LEU A 124 -9.68 -16.05 -7.71
N ALA A 125 -10.81 -16.15 -7.01
CA ALA A 125 -10.89 -16.65 -5.65
C ALA A 125 -10.60 -18.15 -5.56
N ALA A 126 -10.39 -18.67 -4.36
CA ALA A 126 -10.08 -20.08 -4.12
C ALA A 126 -11.13 -21.06 -4.71
N ASN A 127 -12.39 -20.62 -4.79
CA ASN A 127 -13.47 -21.39 -5.44
C ASN A 127 -13.53 -21.25 -6.97
N GLY A 128 -12.56 -20.54 -7.58
CA GLY A 128 -12.52 -20.28 -9.01
C GLY A 128 -13.36 -19.11 -9.50
N ALA A 129 -14.14 -18.46 -8.63
CA ALA A 129 -14.94 -17.29 -9.00
C ALA A 129 -14.06 -16.06 -9.20
N PRO A 130 -14.25 -15.27 -10.28
CA PRO A 130 -13.52 -14.02 -10.45
C PRO A 130 -13.95 -12.98 -9.41
N PHE A 131 -12.99 -12.18 -8.96
CA PHE A 131 -13.26 -11.01 -8.13
C PHE A 131 -12.32 -9.87 -8.47
N ALA A 132 -12.72 -8.66 -8.12
CA ALA A 132 -11.93 -7.46 -8.30
C ALA A 132 -12.01 -6.57 -7.05
N ASP A 133 -10.87 -6.02 -6.66
CA ASP A 133 -10.76 -4.96 -5.67
C ASP A 133 -10.49 -3.65 -6.41
N THR A 134 -11.41 -2.71 -6.30
CA THR A 134 -11.36 -1.44 -7.03
C THR A 134 -11.04 -0.29 -6.10
N TYR A 135 -10.16 0.60 -6.54
CA TYR A 135 -9.69 1.75 -5.76
C TYR A 135 -9.93 3.04 -6.53
N ALA A 136 -10.50 4.04 -5.86
CA ALA A 136 -10.50 5.41 -6.38
C ALA A 136 -9.09 5.98 -6.28
N LEU A 137 -8.62 6.69 -7.32
CA LEU A 137 -7.27 7.26 -7.37
C LEU A 137 -7.21 8.75 -7.02
N LYS A 138 -8.37 9.39 -6.80
CA LYS A 138 -8.40 10.79 -6.37
C LYS A 138 -7.65 10.94 -5.04
N GLY A 139 -6.67 11.83 -5.00
CA GLY A 139 -5.81 12.08 -3.85
C GLY A 139 -4.55 11.23 -3.78
N VAL A 140 -4.38 10.20 -4.61
CA VAL A 140 -3.21 9.32 -4.55
C VAL A 140 -1.89 10.05 -4.79
N ALA A 141 -1.84 10.94 -5.77
CA ALA A 141 -0.62 11.71 -6.07
C ALA A 141 -0.17 12.54 -4.86
N THR A 142 -1.09 13.25 -4.23
CA THR A 142 -0.81 14.06 -3.04
C THR A 142 -0.39 13.19 -1.86
N ALA A 143 -1.02 12.04 -1.65
CA ALA A 143 -0.66 11.11 -0.58
C ALA A 143 0.75 10.52 -0.78
N ILE A 144 1.10 10.14 -2.01
CA ILE A 144 2.46 9.65 -2.34
C ILE A 144 3.50 10.75 -2.09
N ASP A 145 3.22 11.99 -2.49
CA ASP A 145 4.13 13.11 -2.28
C ASP A 145 4.28 13.44 -0.79
N ALA A 146 3.20 13.43 -0.02
CA ALA A 146 3.26 13.62 1.43
C ALA A 146 4.09 12.53 2.11
N ALA A 147 3.95 11.27 1.71
CA ALA A 147 4.77 10.17 2.20
C ALA A 147 6.25 10.38 1.86
N ALA A 148 6.56 10.76 0.62
CA ALA A 148 7.94 11.03 0.20
C ALA A 148 8.59 12.16 1.02
N VAL A 149 7.89 13.25 1.26
CA VAL A 149 8.34 14.35 2.10
C VAL A 149 8.54 13.89 3.54
N GLY A 150 7.65 13.07 4.07
CA GLY A 150 7.73 12.51 5.42
C GLY A 150 9.00 11.69 5.67
N CYS A 151 9.46 10.96 4.67
CA CYS A 151 10.71 10.17 4.74
C CYS A 151 11.98 10.94 4.35
N ALA A 152 11.85 12.07 3.67
CA ALA A 152 12.98 12.94 3.35
C ALA A 152 13.49 13.73 4.56
N ARG A 153 12.65 13.93 5.55
CA ARG A 153 13.01 14.62 6.80
C ARG A 153 13.63 13.62 7.78
N ARG A 154 14.83 13.93 8.23
CA ARG A 154 15.56 13.21 9.27
C ARG A 154 15.32 13.84 10.65
#